data_f926b416acac51e7209461e8e3b1e476
#
_entry.id   f926b416acac51e7209461e8e3b1e476
#
_cell.length_a   1.000
_cell.length_b   1.000
_cell.length_c   1.000
_cell.angle_alpha   90.00
_cell.angle_beta   90.00
_cell.angle_gamma   90.00
#
_symmetry.space_group_name_H-M   'P 1'
#
loop_
_entity.id
_entity.type
_entity.pdbx_description
1 polymer ?
#
loop_
_entity_poly.entity_id
_entity_poly.type
_entity_poly.pdbx_seq_one_letter_code
_entity_poly.pdbx_strand_id
1 'polypeptide(L)'
;MNSGTIDGSTSGYPLRFTSGSIGTFTNSGSISYVFSTILLDGSLTIGTLNNAQGASSSALKFSASSKTLPTNYNIIINSLSDFGRLDWTSPSGSTTFGIYSGSTVAAGRYTSVITGLSAGSFTGARSGTYGSYSWVLDNVSGTTWDLVLSLAGPSAADTQSSLARLASNLRGSFNSASLISNFSNTYDCNLFDVKGMCISAGGRYSTVDNPSSNSSAAVVTLGYKVSPNIRIGGFLDQSVNNNSPAGIDISNKHPMMGAFAYWNQNADGLGYQVKVANAYLDKDLSTIRDVIGTSEAGRGNTSLNSRSYVSELSYAFMYKENTLVRPYFALRHTSIEQDAYTETGVTTPLTYSALNDRTTSALMGVKFKHALTPKANLIGSLGVEQDLNNKTDRLTASGVSGLTSENFSGNLYHTRPVASLGATYDITKTQRLAGEVLVQQLPFQSTAGATAYVNYMIGF
;
A
#
# COMPACT_ATOMS: atom_id res chain seq x y z
N MET A 1 25.42 4.02 -41.76
CA MET A 1 25.81 3.33 -40.53
C MET A 1 27.17 2.70 -40.76
N ASN A 2 28.12 2.89 -39.84
CA ASN A 2 29.40 2.16 -39.79
C ASN A 2 29.40 1.19 -38.60
N SER A 3 29.51 -0.10 -38.86
CA SER A 3 29.63 -1.16 -37.83
C SER A 3 30.97 -1.92 -37.91
N GLY A 4 31.81 -1.56 -38.89
CA GLY A 4 33.13 -2.15 -39.10
C GLY A 4 34.25 -1.15 -38.84
N THR A 5 35.43 -1.46 -39.35
CA THR A 5 36.60 -0.58 -39.32
C THR A 5 36.75 0.13 -40.64
N ILE A 6 36.92 1.45 -40.59
CA ILE A 6 37.32 2.26 -41.72
C ILE A 6 38.71 2.83 -41.39
N ASP A 7 39.72 2.38 -42.12
CA ASP A 7 41.10 2.76 -41.91
C ASP A 7 41.68 3.49 -43.13
N GLY A 8 42.23 4.64 -42.93
CA GLY A 8 42.89 5.45 -43.95
C GLY A 8 44.38 5.29 -43.94
N SER A 9 44.93 4.54 -44.87
CA SER A 9 46.27 4.00 -44.75
C SER A 9 47.44 4.86 -45.13
N THR A 10 47.42 5.95 -45.88
CA THR A 10 48.68 6.63 -46.22
C THR A 10 48.58 8.10 -46.61
N SER A 11 47.50 8.61 -47.08
CA SER A 11 47.35 10.06 -47.32
C SER A 11 45.88 10.43 -47.52
N GLY A 12 45.42 11.39 -46.76
CA GLY A 12 44.03 11.89 -46.87
C GLY A 12 43.15 11.58 -45.65
N TYR A 13 41.90 11.85 -45.77
CA TYR A 13 40.89 11.60 -44.72
C TYR A 13 40.23 10.26 -45.00
N PRO A 14 40.05 9.37 -44.00
CA PRO A 14 39.36 8.11 -44.14
C PRO A 14 37.92 8.30 -44.56
N LEU A 15 37.28 9.39 -44.13
CA LEU A 15 35.99 9.85 -44.57
C LEU A 15 36.04 11.33 -44.93
N ARG A 16 35.61 11.65 -46.16
CA ARG A 16 35.44 13.04 -46.61
C ARG A 16 34.02 13.18 -47.16
N PHE A 17 33.29 14.14 -46.59
CA PHE A 17 31.98 14.54 -47.09
C PHE A 17 32.08 15.92 -47.68
N THR A 18 31.77 16.08 -48.98
CA THR A 18 32.09 17.29 -49.73
C THR A 18 30.94 18.25 -49.87
N SER A 19 29.67 17.79 -49.84
CA SER A 19 28.48 18.65 -49.86
C SER A 19 27.21 17.89 -49.55
N GLY A 20 26.14 18.61 -49.17
CA GLY A 20 24.80 18.04 -48.95
C GLY A 20 24.42 17.95 -47.45
N SER A 21 23.44 17.11 -47.16
CA SER A 21 23.00 16.87 -45.81
C SER A 21 22.92 15.37 -45.47
N ILE A 22 23.35 15.01 -44.24
CA ILE A 22 23.24 13.67 -43.71
C ILE A 22 22.19 13.72 -42.59
N GLY A 23 21.05 13.03 -42.76
CA GLY A 23 20.03 13.01 -41.74
C GLY A 23 20.54 12.37 -40.44
N THR A 24 21.08 11.14 -40.51
CA THR A 24 21.67 10.44 -39.35
C THR A 24 22.94 9.71 -39.75
N PHE A 25 24.00 9.93 -38.99
CA PHE A 25 25.25 9.19 -39.08
C PHE A 25 25.47 8.39 -37.78
N THR A 26 25.44 7.07 -37.87
CA THR A 26 25.69 6.19 -36.72
C THR A 26 27.01 5.45 -36.91
N ASN A 27 27.93 5.64 -35.96
CA ASN A 27 29.23 4.95 -35.90
C ASN A 27 29.26 4.05 -34.66
N SER A 28 29.05 2.75 -34.87
CA SER A 28 29.19 1.70 -33.86
C SER A 28 30.48 0.87 -34.02
N GLY A 29 31.27 1.16 -35.05
CA GLY A 29 32.59 0.60 -35.29
C GLY A 29 33.71 1.61 -35.03
N SER A 30 34.83 1.46 -35.74
CA SER A 30 35.96 2.38 -35.62
C SER A 30 36.29 3.09 -36.95
N ILE A 31 36.70 4.32 -36.86
CA ILE A 31 37.23 5.14 -37.95
C ILE A 31 38.55 5.64 -37.46
N SER A 32 39.65 5.19 -38.07
CA SER A 32 41.03 5.51 -37.61
C SER A 32 41.88 6.11 -38.70
N TYR A 33 42.74 7.02 -38.28
CA TYR A 33 43.80 7.60 -39.11
C TYR A 33 44.85 8.32 -38.28
N VAL A 34 46.07 8.46 -38.83
CA VAL A 34 47.25 8.99 -38.10
C VAL A 34 47.12 10.50 -37.79
N PHE A 35 46.46 11.30 -38.62
CA PHE A 35 46.42 12.76 -38.49
C PHE A 35 45.06 13.42 -38.29
N SER A 36 43.99 12.89 -38.84
CA SER A 36 42.61 13.32 -38.59
C SER A 36 41.63 12.35 -39.19
N THR A 37 40.42 12.24 -38.59
CA THR A 37 39.53 11.09 -38.88
C THR A 37 38.43 11.43 -39.87
N ILE A 38 37.72 12.52 -39.75
CA ILE A 38 36.65 12.90 -40.64
C ILE A 38 36.82 14.33 -41.10
N LEU A 39 36.65 14.58 -42.41
CA LEU A 39 36.56 15.90 -42.98
C LEU A 39 35.11 16.19 -43.43
N LEU A 40 34.53 17.23 -42.85
CA LEU A 40 33.29 17.82 -43.36
C LEU A 40 33.69 19.08 -44.16
N ASP A 41 33.50 19.01 -45.47
CA ASP A 41 33.92 20.09 -46.39
C ASP A 41 32.72 21.01 -46.71
N GLY A 42 32.93 22.27 -46.77
CA GLY A 42 31.94 23.27 -47.21
C GLY A 42 30.70 23.38 -46.31
N SER A 43 29.52 23.30 -46.92
CA SER A 43 28.21 23.50 -46.30
C SER A 43 27.53 22.20 -45.86
N LEU A 44 28.27 21.12 -45.67
CA LEU A 44 27.66 19.84 -45.24
C LEU A 44 27.14 19.96 -43.80
N THR A 45 25.94 19.45 -43.61
CA THR A 45 25.27 19.36 -42.28
C THR A 45 24.99 17.91 -41.90
N ILE A 46 25.14 17.59 -40.61
CA ILE A 46 24.73 16.32 -40.03
C ILE A 46 23.56 16.63 -39.09
N GLY A 47 22.41 16.01 -39.33
CA GLY A 47 21.25 16.13 -38.45
C GLY A 47 21.51 15.44 -37.09
N THR A 48 21.83 14.14 -37.11
CA THR A 48 22.11 13.38 -35.88
C THR A 48 23.39 12.57 -36.04
N LEU A 49 24.30 12.68 -35.10
CA LEU A 49 25.52 11.86 -34.96
C LEU A 49 25.38 10.95 -33.76
N ASN A 50 25.33 9.63 -33.97
CA ASN A 50 25.41 8.62 -32.91
C ASN A 50 26.79 7.97 -32.94
N ASN A 51 27.51 7.91 -31.79
CA ASN A 51 28.89 7.45 -31.78
C ASN A 51 29.20 6.51 -30.61
N ALA A 52 29.71 5.32 -30.90
CA ALA A 52 30.24 4.35 -29.93
C ALA A 52 31.78 4.38 -29.83
N GLN A 53 32.45 4.89 -30.86
CA GLN A 53 33.92 4.91 -30.88
C GLN A 53 34.48 5.85 -29.80
N GLY A 54 35.37 5.37 -28.95
CA GLY A 54 36.01 6.22 -27.96
C GLY A 54 36.82 5.53 -26.89
N ALA A 55 36.21 5.12 -25.77
CA ALA A 55 36.96 4.70 -24.58
C ALA A 55 37.75 3.40 -24.78
N SER A 56 37.22 2.47 -25.56
CA SER A 56 37.92 1.21 -25.92
C SER A 56 38.89 1.37 -27.10
N SER A 57 38.91 2.58 -27.71
CA SER A 57 39.72 2.89 -28.89
C SER A 57 40.14 4.39 -28.86
N SER A 58 40.45 5.00 -29.98
CA SER A 58 40.62 6.47 -30.06
C SER A 58 39.30 7.20 -30.22
N ALA A 59 39.19 8.42 -29.68
CA ALA A 59 38.01 9.27 -29.88
C ALA A 59 37.68 9.46 -31.37
N LEU A 60 36.41 9.60 -31.71
CA LEU A 60 35.98 10.00 -33.05
C LEU A 60 36.41 11.45 -33.28
N LYS A 61 37.36 11.68 -34.17
CA LYS A 61 37.93 13.01 -34.45
C LYS A 61 37.36 13.61 -35.72
N PHE A 62 37.07 14.92 -35.64
CA PHE A 62 36.77 15.73 -36.80
C PHE A 62 37.94 16.67 -37.07
N SER A 63 38.27 16.85 -38.37
CA SER A 63 39.34 17.73 -38.84
C SER A 63 39.10 19.17 -38.36
N ALA A 64 40.18 19.91 -38.08
CA ALA A 64 40.13 21.33 -37.77
C ALA A 64 39.46 22.20 -38.86
N SER A 65 39.33 21.67 -40.08
CA SER A 65 38.59 22.31 -41.17
C SER A 65 37.08 22.04 -41.11
N SER A 66 36.65 21.04 -40.33
CA SER A 66 35.25 20.69 -40.13
C SER A 66 34.64 21.58 -39.07
N LYS A 67 33.89 22.63 -39.46
CA LYS A 67 33.42 23.65 -38.51
C LYS A 67 31.99 23.38 -37.98
N THR A 68 31.10 22.84 -38.78
CA THR A 68 29.68 22.75 -38.45
C THR A 68 29.39 21.54 -37.59
N LEU A 69 28.93 21.76 -36.35
CA LEU A 69 28.46 20.68 -35.43
C LEU A 69 27.21 20.01 -35.95
N PRO A 70 26.99 18.71 -35.63
CA PRO A 70 25.70 18.05 -35.85
C PRO A 70 24.62 18.71 -35.01
N THR A 71 23.37 18.73 -35.50
CA THR A 71 22.25 19.28 -34.74
C THR A 71 22.06 18.50 -33.43
N ASN A 72 22.22 17.17 -33.48
CA ASN A 72 22.17 16.28 -32.28
C ASN A 72 23.42 15.41 -32.24
N TYR A 73 24.03 15.30 -31.08
CA TYR A 73 25.08 14.33 -30.77
C TYR A 73 24.64 13.38 -29.70
N ASN A 74 24.53 12.08 -30.00
CA ASN A 74 24.18 11.03 -29.06
C ASN A 74 25.38 10.12 -28.84
N ILE A 75 25.80 10.00 -27.59
CA ILE A 75 26.81 9.01 -27.19
C ILE A 75 26.16 7.62 -27.18
N ILE A 76 26.85 6.61 -27.73
CA ILE A 76 26.50 5.21 -27.57
C ILE A 76 27.37 4.66 -26.43
N ILE A 77 26.75 4.01 -25.46
CA ILE A 77 27.40 3.43 -24.29
C ILE A 77 27.13 1.93 -24.31
N ASN A 78 28.17 1.11 -24.30
CA ASN A 78 28.12 -0.34 -24.19
C ASN A 78 28.47 -0.80 -22.77
N SER A 79 29.39 -0.08 -22.07
CA SER A 79 29.78 -0.33 -20.69
C SER A 79 30.51 0.90 -20.11
N LEU A 80 30.93 0.84 -18.83
CA LEU A 80 31.78 1.88 -18.21
C LEU A 80 33.17 2.04 -18.85
N SER A 81 33.64 1.04 -19.59
CA SER A 81 34.93 1.05 -20.28
C SER A 81 34.80 1.09 -21.80
N ASP A 82 33.59 0.98 -22.35
CA ASP A 82 33.32 1.01 -23.78
C ASP A 82 32.17 1.97 -24.09
N PHE A 83 32.51 3.18 -24.49
CA PHE A 83 31.58 4.27 -24.78
C PHE A 83 32.18 5.26 -25.78
N GLY A 84 31.33 6.01 -26.43
CA GLY A 84 31.72 6.99 -27.44
C GLY A 84 32.44 8.19 -26.85
N ARG A 85 33.47 8.68 -27.58
CA ARG A 85 34.16 9.94 -27.32
C ARG A 85 34.21 10.76 -28.61
N LEU A 86 33.95 12.07 -28.50
CA LEU A 86 33.98 13.01 -29.58
C LEU A 86 35.13 13.99 -29.35
N ASP A 87 35.99 14.19 -30.33
CA ASP A 87 37.01 15.21 -30.34
C ASP A 87 36.83 16.13 -31.55
N TRP A 88 36.54 17.42 -31.29
CA TRP A 88 36.22 18.37 -32.34
C TRP A 88 36.96 19.70 -32.12
N THR A 89 37.93 19.96 -32.95
CA THR A 89 38.73 21.18 -32.84
C THR A 89 38.07 22.36 -33.51
N SER A 90 37.92 23.48 -32.78
CA SER A 90 37.39 24.78 -33.29
C SER A 90 36.03 24.69 -34.02
N PRO A 91 35.01 24.06 -33.41
CA PRO A 91 33.69 23.93 -34.02
C PRO A 91 32.98 25.30 -34.11
N SER A 92 32.01 25.36 -35.03
CA SER A 92 31.01 26.43 -35.11
C SER A 92 29.60 25.88 -35.04
N GLY A 93 28.66 26.72 -34.62
CA GLY A 93 27.27 26.28 -34.37
C GLY A 93 27.09 25.64 -33.00
N SER A 94 26.00 24.93 -32.84
CA SER A 94 25.64 24.27 -31.59
C SER A 94 25.06 22.90 -31.80
N THR A 95 25.12 22.08 -30.78
CA THR A 95 24.58 20.68 -30.77
C THR A 95 23.75 20.42 -29.53
N THR A 96 22.75 19.58 -29.65
CA THR A 96 22.02 18.99 -28.51
C THR A 96 22.68 17.68 -28.13
N PHE A 97 23.10 17.54 -26.87
CA PHE A 97 23.68 16.29 -26.36
C PHE A 97 22.60 15.34 -25.91
N GLY A 98 22.78 14.05 -26.16
CA GLY A 98 21.91 12.96 -25.70
C GLY A 98 22.65 11.63 -25.56
N ILE A 99 21.93 10.67 -24.99
CA ILE A 99 22.36 9.26 -24.93
C ILE A 99 21.54 8.49 -25.95
N TYR A 100 22.21 7.67 -26.77
CA TYR A 100 21.53 6.85 -27.78
C TYR A 100 20.60 5.84 -27.14
N SER A 101 19.37 5.68 -27.69
CA SER A 101 18.30 4.85 -27.09
C SER A 101 18.63 3.36 -26.93
N GLY A 102 19.63 2.85 -27.65
CA GLY A 102 20.12 1.47 -27.55
C GLY A 102 21.33 1.31 -26.62
N SER A 103 21.69 2.33 -25.81
CA SER A 103 22.85 2.26 -24.93
C SER A 103 22.60 1.38 -23.69
N THR A 104 23.64 0.64 -23.27
CA THR A 104 23.67 -0.10 -22.01
C THR A 104 24.45 0.74 -20.99
N VAL A 105 23.72 1.40 -20.08
CA VAL A 105 24.31 2.33 -19.12
C VAL A 105 24.47 1.72 -17.73
N ALA A 106 25.45 2.22 -16.97
CA ALA A 106 25.64 1.95 -15.55
C ALA A 106 25.93 3.27 -14.82
N ALA A 107 25.63 3.32 -13.52
CA ALA A 107 26.02 4.48 -12.70
C ALA A 107 27.56 4.60 -12.67
N GLY A 108 28.05 5.81 -12.88
CA GLY A 108 29.48 6.08 -12.91
C GLY A 108 29.83 7.33 -13.71
N ARG A 109 31.13 7.58 -13.83
CA ARG A 109 31.69 8.70 -14.59
C ARG A 109 32.34 8.17 -15.88
N TYR A 110 31.85 8.64 -17.01
CA TYR A 110 32.35 8.40 -18.34
C TYR A 110 33.23 9.57 -18.72
N THR A 111 34.53 9.38 -18.71
CA THR A 111 35.49 10.48 -18.79
C THR A 111 35.74 10.92 -20.21
N SER A 112 35.89 12.26 -20.40
CA SER A 112 36.24 12.90 -21.68
C SER A 112 35.33 12.47 -22.83
N VAL A 113 34.04 12.39 -22.58
CA VAL A 113 33.06 12.01 -23.62
C VAL A 113 32.99 13.02 -24.75
N ILE A 114 33.33 14.28 -24.48
CA ILE A 114 33.46 15.34 -25.47
C ILE A 114 34.71 16.19 -25.15
N THR A 115 35.50 16.47 -26.17
CA THR A 115 36.58 17.42 -26.13
C THR A 115 36.47 18.41 -27.29
N GLY A 116 36.89 19.68 -27.04
CA GLY A 116 36.91 20.76 -28.02
C GLY A 116 35.60 21.59 -28.08
N LEU A 117 34.58 21.30 -27.31
CA LEU A 117 33.34 22.06 -27.28
C LEU A 117 33.24 22.91 -26.01
N SER A 118 33.02 24.22 -26.17
CA SER A 118 32.71 25.11 -25.07
C SER A 118 31.27 24.97 -24.58
N ALA A 119 30.94 25.56 -23.43
CA ALA A 119 29.56 25.58 -22.91
C ALA A 119 28.53 26.19 -23.88
N GLY A 120 28.96 27.18 -24.68
CA GLY A 120 28.14 27.85 -25.70
C GLY A 120 27.91 26.99 -26.94
N SER A 121 28.62 25.87 -27.11
CA SER A 121 28.42 24.91 -28.20
C SER A 121 27.24 23.96 -27.96
N PHE A 122 26.56 24.04 -26.82
CA PHE A 122 25.39 23.20 -26.51
C PHE A 122 24.10 24.01 -26.56
N THR A 123 23.08 23.43 -27.26
CA THR A 123 21.70 23.87 -27.17
C THR A 123 20.92 22.86 -26.31
N GLY A 124 20.03 23.37 -25.46
CA GLY A 124 19.26 22.52 -24.57
C GLY A 124 19.95 22.19 -23.25
N ALA A 125 19.33 21.30 -22.51
CA ALA A 125 19.80 20.90 -21.17
C ALA A 125 21.06 20.01 -21.25
N ARG A 126 21.97 20.21 -20.31
CA ARG A 126 23.18 19.39 -20.11
C ARG A 126 22.96 18.36 -19.00
N SER A 127 21.72 18.04 -18.74
CA SER A 127 21.28 17.02 -17.79
C SER A 127 19.93 16.47 -18.23
N GLY A 128 19.60 15.28 -17.77
CA GLY A 128 18.33 14.62 -18.11
C GLY A 128 18.22 13.25 -17.47
N THR A 129 17.31 12.45 -17.98
CA THR A 129 17.13 11.06 -17.55
C THR A 129 17.32 10.10 -18.72
N TYR A 130 17.79 8.90 -18.42
CA TYR A 130 17.90 7.78 -19.35
C TYR A 130 17.57 6.48 -18.62
N GLY A 131 16.40 5.92 -18.87
CA GLY A 131 15.88 4.79 -18.08
C GLY A 131 15.79 5.17 -16.61
N SER A 132 16.38 4.34 -15.75
CA SER A 132 16.45 4.56 -14.28
C SER A 132 17.61 5.42 -13.84
N TYR A 133 18.27 6.16 -14.75
CA TYR A 133 19.43 6.98 -14.44
C TYR A 133 19.15 8.45 -14.70
N SER A 134 19.66 9.30 -13.82
CA SER A 134 19.88 10.74 -14.09
C SER A 134 21.27 10.92 -14.67
N TRP A 135 21.41 11.77 -15.67
CA TRP A 135 22.71 12.10 -16.24
C TRP A 135 22.98 13.60 -16.20
N VAL A 136 24.25 13.94 -16.07
CA VAL A 136 24.77 15.31 -16.15
C VAL A 136 26.02 15.30 -17.03
N LEU A 137 26.08 16.24 -17.96
CA LEU A 137 27.31 16.55 -18.73
C LEU A 137 28.10 17.56 -17.92
N ASP A 138 29.17 17.07 -17.26
CA ASP A 138 29.99 17.80 -16.30
C ASP A 138 31.22 18.43 -17.01
N ASN A 139 31.41 19.75 -16.87
CA ASN A 139 32.54 20.42 -17.46
C ASN A 139 33.79 20.32 -16.57
N VAL A 140 34.77 19.53 -17.03
CA VAL A 140 36.00 19.26 -16.28
C VAL A 140 37.00 20.36 -16.48
N SER A 141 37.17 20.85 -17.73
CA SER A 141 38.09 21.95 -18.04
C SER A 141 37.74 22.63 -19.37
N GLY A 142 37.08 23.79 -19.30
CA GLY A 142 36.75 24.65 -20.45
C GLY A 142 36.04 23.96 -21.60
N THR A 143 36.72 23.08 -22.33
CA THR A 143 36.21 22.37 -23.50
C THR A 143 36.13 20.84 -23.33
N THR A 144 36.47 20.32 -22.16
CA THR A 144 36.41 18.87 -21.86
C THR A 144 35.22 18.56 -20.94
N TRP A 145 34.45 17.55 -21.32
CA TRP A 145 33.21 17.15 -20.66
C TRP A 145 33.21 15.66 -20.32
N ASP A 146 32.83 15.38 -19.11
CA ASP A 146 32.51 14.05 -18.64
C ASP A 146 30.99 13.87 -18.60
N LEU A 147 30.53 12.64 -18.80
CA LEU A 147 29.15 12.27 -18.55
C LEU A 147 29.07 11.52 -17.22
N VAL A 148 28.29 12.02 -16.29
CA VAL A 148 28.05 11.39 -14.99
C VAL A 148 26.64 10.83 -14.98
N LEU A 149 26.51 9.52 -14.75
CA LEU A 149 25.24 8.85 -14.51
C LEU A 149 25.14 8.42 -13.05
N SER A 150 24.02 8.73 -12.44
CA SER A 150 23.63 8.26 -11.12
C SER A 150 22.26 7.61 -11.19
N LEU A 151 21.97 6.65 -10.30
CA LEU A 151 20.61 6.15 -10.20
C LEU A 151 19.69 7.34 -9.91
N ALA A 152 18.63 7.47 -10.70
CA ALA A 152 17.55 8.40 -10.39
C ALA A 152 16.89 7.89 -9.11
N GLY A 153 16.77 8.72 -8.10
CA GLY A 153 15.96 8.39 -6.92
C GLY A 153 14.49 8.19 -7.31
N PRO A 154 13.66 7.68 -6.38
CA PRO A 154 12.25 7.45 -6.66
C PRO A 154 11.53 8.74 -7.07
N SER A 155 10.81 8.69 -8.18
CA SER A 155 10.02 9.84 -8.65
C SER A 155 8.81 10.08 -7.74
N ALA A 156 8.41 11.34 -7.58
CA ALA A 156 7.22 11.69 -6.80
C ALA A 156 5.95 11.01 -7.36
N ALA A 157 5.80 10.95 -8.68
CA ALA A 157 4.62 10.36 -9.33
C ALA A 157 4.51 8.84 -9.10
N ASP A 158 5.61 8.11 -9.29
CA ASP A 158 5.63 6.67 -9.08
C ASP A 158 5.46 6.33 -7.59
N THR A 159 6.12 7.10 -6.72
CA THR A 159 6.01 6.96 -5.26
C THR A 159 4.60 7.28 -4.78
N GLN A 160 3.93 8.31 -5.33
CA GLN A 160 2.53 8.61 -5.03
C GLN A 160 1.60 7.47 -5.44
N SER A 161 1.82 6.89 -6.61
CA SER A 161 1.03 5.74 -7.09
C SER A 161 1.21 4.51 -6.19
N SER A 162 2.43 4.27 -5.72
CA SER A 162 2.76 3.22 -4.76
C SER A 162 2.12 3.48 -3.38
N LEU A 163 2.15 4.74 -2.91
CA LEU A 163 1.49 5.19 -1.68
C LEU A 163 -0.03 5.00 -1.74
N ALA A 164 -0.67 5.35 -2.85
CA ALA A 164 -2.11 5.17 -3.05
C ALA A 164 -2.52 3.69 -2.97
N ARG A 165 -1.70 2.79 -3.51
CA ARG A 165 -1.93 1.34 -3.41
C ARG A 165 -1.77 0.84 -1.98
N LEU A 166 -0.75 1.28 -1.26
CA LEU A 166 -0.57 0.97 0.16
C LEU A 166 -1.76 1.46 0.98
N ALA A 167 -2.23 2.69 0.76
CA ALA A 167 -3.41 3.25 1.42
C ALA A 167 -4.65 2.38 1.19
N SER A 168 -4.88 1.92 -0.05
CA SER A 168 -5.97 1.00 -0.36
C SER A 168 -5.87 -0.32 0.42
N ASN A 169 -4.67 -0.90 0.52
CA ASN A 169 -4.45 -2.16 1.22
C ASN A 169 -4.58 -2.00 2.75
N LEU A 170 -4.09 -0.91 3.33
CA LEU A 170 -4.26 -0.58 4.76
C LEU A 170 -5.73 -0.45 5.16
N ARG A 171 -6.60 0.00 4.26
CA ARG A 171 -8.05 0.00 4.47
C ARG A 171 -8.60 -1.36 4.90
N GLY A 172 -8.11 -2.45 4.27
CA GLY A 172 -8.52 -3.80 4.63
C GLY A 172 -8.24 -4.14 6.08
N SER A 173 -7.09 -3.70 6.61
CA SER A 173 -6.70 -3.91 8.00
C SER A 173 -7.61 -3.14 8.96
N PHE A 174 -7.92 -1.87 8.67
CA PHE A 174 -8.84 -1.06 9.47
C PHE A 174 -10.27 -1.62 9.44
N ASN A 175 -10.73 -2.07 8.27
CA ASN A 175 -12.02 -2.72 8.13
C ASN A 175 -12.10 -4.02 8.92
N SER A 176 -11.10 -4.88 8.82
CA SER A 176 -11.02 -6.12 9.59
C SER A 176 -11.01 -5.86 11.09
N ALA A 177 -10.20 -4.90 11.56
CA ALA A 177 -10.15 -4.53 12.96
C ALA A 177 -11.51 -3.99 13.45
N SER A 178 -12.18 -3.14 12.65
CA SER A 178 -13.53 -2.64 12.95
C SER A 178 -14.56 -3.76 13.04
N LEU A 179 -14.60 -4.64 12.03
CA LEU A 179 -15.53 -5.75 11.98
C LEU A 179 -15.40 -6.67 13.21
N ILE A 180 -14.16 -7.07 13.51
CA ILE A 180 -13.86 -7.98 14.62
C ILE A 180 -14.20 -7.34 15.97
N SER A 181 -13.76 -6.09 16.19
CA SER A 181 -14.01 -5.35 17.44
C SER A 181 -15.50 -5.09 17.67
N ASN A 182 -16.25 -4.78 16.61
CA ASN A 182 -17.70 -4.58 16.72
C ASN A 182 -18.45 -5.88 16.98
N PHE A 183 -18.04 -6.97 16.31
CA PHE A 183 -18.62 -8.28 16.53
C PHE A 183 -18.36 -8.81 17.93
N SER A 184 -17.14 -8.66 18.44
CA SER A 184 -16.74 -9.19 19.75
C SER A 184 -17.54 -8.60 20.92
N ASN A 185 -18.11 -7.40 20.75
CA ASN A 185 -19.08 -6.85 21.69
C ASN A 185 -20.38 -7.68 21.78
N THR A 186 -20.63 -8.65 20.89
CA THR A 186 -21.77 -9.58 20.96
C THR A 186 -21.48 -10.81 21.79
N TYR A 187 -20.21 -11.10 22.12
CA TYR A 187 -19.86 -12.26 22.93
C TYR A 187 -20.57 -12.23 24.28
N ASP A 188 -21.09 -13.39 24.67
CA ASP A 188 -21.83 -13.58 25.90
C ASP A 188 -21.72 -15.05 26.37
N CYS A 189 -21.77 -15.28 27.66
CA CYS A 189 -21.95 -16.59 28.26
C CYS A 189 -23.08 -16.48 29.29
N ASN A 190 -24.25 -17.04 28.94
CA ASN A 190 -25.50 -16.82 29.63
C ASN A 190 -26.22 -18.10 30.08
N LEU A 191 -25.50 -19.19 30.12
CA LEU A 191 -26.00 -20.48 30.58
C LEU A 191 -25.38 -20.78 31.96
N PHE A 192 -26.19 -20.78 33.01
CA PHE A 192 -25.74 -20.91 34.39
C PHE A 192 -26.45 -22.07 35.09
N ASP A 193 -25.75 -22.75 36.01
CA ASP A 193 -26.28 -23.69 36.96
C ASP A 193 -26.09 -23.15 38.40
N VAL A 194 -26.09 -24.03 39.36
CA VAL A 194 -26.08 -23.72 40.81
C VAL A 194 -24.89 -22.86 41.27
N LYS A 195 -23.74 -22.98 40.62
CA LYS A 195 -22.54 -22.17 40.94
C LYS A 195 -22.54 -20.78 40.28
N GLY A 196 -23.51 -20.54 39.38
CA GLY A 196 -23.59 -19.25 38.66
C GLY A 196 -22.44 -18.98 37.67
N MET A 197 -21.71 -20.02 37.25
CA MET A 197 -20.60 -19.90 36.31
C MET A 197 -20.97 -20.39 34.93
N CYS A 198 -20.39 -19.76 33.88
CA CYS A 198 -20.56 -20.18 32.50
C CYS A 198 -19.21 -20.11 31.80
N ILE A 199 -18.88 -21.16 31.05
CA ILE A 199 -17.72 -21.20 30.15
C ILE A 199 -18.21 -21.47 28.73
N SER A 200 -17.71 -20.73 27.76
CA SER A 200 -17.97 -20.94 26.34
C SER A 200 -16.65 -21.02 25.58
N ALA A 201 -16.56 -21.97 24.65
CA ALA A 201 -15.47 -22.10 23.71
C ALA A 201 -16.02 -22.20 22.28
N GLY A 202 -15.38 -21.53 21.33
CA GLY A 202 -15.88 -21.50 19.97
C GLY A 202 -14.86 -21.03 18.94
N GLY A 203 -15.34 -20.86 17.71
CA GLY A 203 -14.58 -20.35 16.59
C GLY A 203 -15.30 -19.21 15.88
N ARG A 204 -14.54 -18.22 15.46
CA ARG A 204 -15.00 -17.08 14.66
C ARG A 204 -14.32 -17.11 13.29
N TYR A 205 -15.08 -16.82 12.25
CA TYR A 205 -14.59 -16.49 10.92
C TYR A 205 -15.17 -15.14 10.49
N SER A 206 -14.32 -14.21 10.13
CA SER A 206 -14.72 -12.87 9.64
C SER A 206 -14.12 -12.61 8.28
N THR A 207 -14.89 -11.97 7.40
CA THR A 207 -14.45 -11.60 6.05
C THR A 207 -14.93 -10.20 5.69
N VAL A 208 -14.10 -9.49 4.94
CA VAL A 208 -14.36 -8.18 4.34
C VAL A 208 -14.04 -8.28 2.85
N ASP A 209 -14.88 -7.71 1.99
CA ASP A 209 -14.76 -7.91 0.54
C ASP A 209 -13.78 -6.95 -0.13
N ASN A 210 -13.71 -5.70 0.27
CA ASN A 210 -12.93 -4.69 -0.45
C ASN A 210 -12.18 -3.73 0.49
N PRO A 211 -10.83 -3.78 0.50
CA PRO A 211 -10.00 -4.84 -0.05
C PRO A 211 -10.23 -6.16 0.70
N SER A 212 -10.13 -7.27 -0.01
CA SER A 212 -10.42 -8.59 0.55
C SER A 212 -9.48 -8.95 1.69
N SER A 213 -10.07 -9.30 2.82
CA SER A 213 -9.35 -9.82 3.98
C SER A 213 -10.24 -10.78 4.77
N ASN A 214 -9.63 -11.76 5.41
CA ASN A 214 -10.35 -12.67 6.29
C ASN A 214 -9.51 -13.08 7.50
N SER A 215 -10.19 -13.45 8.57
CA SER A 215 -9.55 -13.87 9.82
C SER A 215 -10.38 -14.97 10.46
N SER A 216 -9.71 -16.01 10.96
CA SER A 216 -10.31 -17.01 11.83
C SER A 216 -9.67 -16.97 13.22
N ALA A 217 -10.45 -17.25 14.24
CA ALA A 217 -10.02 -17.19 15.63
C ALA A 217 -10.64 -18.28 16.48
N ALA A 218 -9.91 -18.69 17.53
CA ALA A 218 -10.45 -19.44 18.65
C ALA A 218 -10.91 -18.44 19.73
N VAL A 219 -12.11 -18.64 20.28
CA VAL A 219 -12.72 -17.72 21.23
C VAL A 219 -13.07 -18.48 22.50
N VAL A 220 -12.71 -17.92 23.65
CA VAL A 220 -13.13 -18.39 24.98
C VAL A 220 -13.84 -17.23 25.68
N THR A 221 -15.01 -17.52 26.26
CA THR A 221 -15.81 -16.55 27.01
C THR A 221 -16.16 -17.14 28.37
N LEU A 222 -16.00 -16.31 29.39
CA LEU A 222 -16.35 -16.64 30.77
C LEU A 222 -17.49 -15.74 31.22
N GLY A 223 -18.47 -16.29 31.92
CA GLY A 223 -19.58 -15.55 32.52
C GLY A 223 -19.78 -15.94 33.98
N TYR A 224 -20.16 -14.94 34.77
CA TYR A 224 -20.54 -15.12 36.17
C TYR A 224 -21.87 -14.41 36.48
N LYS A 225 -22.81 -15.13 37.06
CA LYS A 225 -24.11 -14.61 37.50
C LYS A 225 -23.96 -14.08 38.93
N VAL A 226 -23.73 -12.77 39.06
CA VAL A 226 -23.56 -12.09 40.36
C VAL A 226 -24.86 -12.10 41.17
N SER A 227 -26.00 -11.96 40.50
CA SER A 227 -27.35 -12.04 41.09
C SER A 227 -28.34 -12.57 40.05
N PRO A 228 -29.60 -12.87 40.40
CA PRO A 228 -30.62 -13.27 39.43
C PRO A 228 -30.76 -12.30 38.25
N ASN A 229 -30.45 -11.03 38.46
CA ASN A 229 -30.63 -9.96 37.49
C ASN A 229 -29.32 -9.44 36.88
N ILE A 230 -28.15 -9.81 37.42
CA ILE A 230 -26.85 -9.27 36.98
C ILE A 230 -25.91 -10.39 36.59
N ARG A 231 -25.35 -10.31 35.40
CA ARG A 231 -24.21 -11.14 34.96
C ARG A 231 -23.09 -10.29 34.42
N ILE A 232 -21.88 -10.72 34.67
CA ILE A 232 -20.67 -10.12 34.14
C ILE A 232 -19.82 -11.19 33.46
N GLY A 233 -18.92 -10.79 32.58
CA GLY A 233 -18.02 -11.73 31.94
C GLY A 233 -16.92 -11.05 31.16
N GLY A 234 -16.09 -11.89 30.57
CA GLY A 234 -14.99 -11.46 29.70
C GLY A 234 -14.69 -12.50 28.65
N PHE A 235 -13.92 -12.13 27.65
CA PHE A 235 -13.53 -13.02 26.56
C PHE A 235 -12.08 -12.80 26.12
N LEU A 236 -11.55 -13.87 25.50
CA LEU A 236 -10.31 -13.86 24.74
C LEU A 236 -10.62 -14.39 23.33
N ASP A 237 -10.22 -13.66 22.30
CA ASP A 237 -10.36 -14.02 20.89
C ASP A 237 -8.96 -14.06 20.28
N GLN A 238 -8.41 -15.28 20.11
CA GLN A 238 -7.08 -15.51 19.56
C GLN A 238 -7.18 -15.81 18.09
N SER A 239 -6.74 -14.88 17.24
CA SER A 239 -6.60 -15.14 15.81
C SER A 239 -5.64 -16.30 15.56
N VAL A 240 -6.08 -17.28 14.79
CA VAL A 240 -5.27 -18.45 14.37
C VAL A 240 -4.80 -18.30 12.92
N ASN A 241 -5.56 -17.56 12.11
CA ASN A 241 -5.18 -17.22 10.76
C ASN A 241 -5.69 -15.83 10.38
N ASN A 242 -4.83 -15.03 9.76
CA ASN A 242 -5.18 -13.75 9.14
C ASN A 242 -4.70 -13.79 7.70
N ASN A 243 -5.60 -13.51 6.77
CA ASN A 243 -5.28 -13.26 5.38
C ASN A 243 -5.57 -11.77 5.09
N SER A 244 -4.50 -11.00 5.02
CA SER A 244 -4.54 -9.55 4.82
C SER A 244 -4.37 -9.20 3.35
N PRO A 245 -4.70 -7.97 2.92
CA PRO A 245 -4.39 -7.49 1.58
C PRO A 245 -2.89 -7.55 1.26
N ALA A 246 -2.55 -7.52 -0.04
CA ALA A 246 -1.17 -7.61 -0.50
C ALA A 246 -0.26 -6.57 0.19
N GLY A 247 0.94 -6.98 0.59
CA GLY A 247 1.90 -6.11 1.27
C GLY A 247 1.54 -5.73 2.71
N ILE A 248 0.52 -6.33 3.29
CA ILE A 248 0.11 -6.13 4.68
C ILE A 248 0.18 -7.48 5.42
N ASP A 249 0.78 -7.47 6.59
CA ASP A 249 0.79 -8.63 7.50
C ASP A 249 0.42 -8.20 8.92
N ILE A 250 -0.57 -8.89 9.50
CA ILE A 250 -1.06 -8.65 10.86
C ILE A 250 -0.70 -9.84 11.72
N SER A 251 0.06 -9.61 12.78
CA SER A 251 0.52 -10.68 13.66
C SER A 251 -0.63 -11.36 14.44
N ASN A 252 -0.43 -12.63 14.76
CA ASN A 252 -1.36 -13.41 15.60
C ASN A 252 -0.93 -13.50 17.07
N LYS A 253 0.08 -12.74 17.51
CA LYS A 253 0.73 -12.91 18.82
C LYS A 253 -0.16 -12.58 20.01
N HIS A 254 -0.98 -11.53 19.90
CA HIS A 254 -1.79 -11.05 21.01
C HIS A 254 -3.26 -11.36 20.79
N PRO A 255 -3.98 -11.96 21.77
CA PRO A 255 -5.42 -12.12 21.68
C PRO A 255 -6.12 -10.77 21.83
N MET A 256 -7.23 -10.60 21.13
CA MET A 256 -8.19 -9.56 21.48
C MET A 256 -8.89 -9.95 22.78
N MET A 257 -9.16 -8.98 23.64
CA MET A 257 -9.81 -9.19 24.91
C MET A 257 -10.92 -8.17 25.15
N GLY A 258 -11.85 -8.53 26.01
CA GLY A 258 -12.90 -7.62 26.42
C GLY A 258 -13.72 -8.15 27.57
N ALA A 259 -14.62 -7.30 28.04
CA ALA A 259 -15.51 -7.59 29.15
C ALA A 259 -16.93 -7.14 28.81
N PHE A 260 -17.90 -7.71 29.50
CA PHE A 260 -19.30 -7.35 29.39
C PHE A 260 -20.02 -7.43 30.72
N ALA A 261 -21.07 -6.64 30.85
CA ALA A 261 -22.03 -6.71 31.95
C ALA A 261 -23.45 -6.56 31.42
N TYR A 262 -24.36 -7.29 32.01
CA TYR A 262 -25.78 -7.23 31.72
C TYR A 262 -26.56 -7.07 33.02
N TRP A 263 -27.56 -6.20 32.97
CA TRP A 263 -28.61 -6.13 33.96
C TRP A 263 -29.95 -6.45 33.31
N ASN A 264 -30.74 -7.32 33.90
CA ASN A 264 -32.10 -7.65 33.47
C ASN A 264 -33.09 -7.21 34.53
N GLN A 265 -34.19 -6.62 34.11
CA GLN A 265 -35.29 -6.29 35.04
C GLN A 265 -35.85 -7.53 35.71
N ASN A 266 -36.11 -8.61 34.94
CA ASN A 266 -36.61 -9.85 35.39
C ASN A 266 -35.59 -10.98 35.20
N ALA A 267 -35.59 -11.95 36.11
CA ALA A 267 -34.66 -13.08 36.08
C ALA A 267 -34.89 -14.02 34.89
N ASP A 268 -36.10 -14.06 34.30
CA ASP A 268 -36.45 -14.80 33.10
C ASP A 268 -36.00 -14.11 31.80
N GLY A 269 -35.45 -12.91 31.90
CA GLY A 269 -34.94 -12.13 30.76
C GLY A 269 -36.02 -11.32 30.03
N LEU A 270 -37.27 -11.29 30.53
CA LEU A 270 -38.32 -10.39 30.06
C LEU A 270 -38.15 -8.97 30.65
N GLY A 271 -38.79 -7.98 30.04
CA GLY A 271 -38.73 -6.60 30.46
C GLY A 271 -37.41 -5.92 29.99
N TYR A 272 -36.99 -4.89 30.72
CA TYR A 272 -35.81 -4.13 30.37
C TYR A 272 -34.52 -4.91 30.59
N GLN A 273 -33.57 -4.69 29.67
CA GLN A 273 -32.19 -5.15 29.81
C GLN A 273 -31.25 -4.00 29.44
N VAL A 274 -30.23 -3.81 30.26
CA VAL A 274 -29.09 -2.94 29.95
C VAL A 274 -27.88 -3.83 29.75
N LYS A 275 -27.13 -3.57 28.68
CA LYS A 275 -25.85 -4.20 28.38
C LYS A 275 -24.78 -3.15 28.24
N VAL A 276 -23.61 -3.40 28.77
CA VAL A 276 -22.38 -2.67 28.44
C VAL A 276 -21.31 -3.71 28.08
N ALA A 277 -20.51 -3.41 27.05
CA ALA A 277 -19.39 -4.27 26.67
C ALA A 277 -18.27 -3.44 26.05
N ASN A 278 -17.06 -3.98 26.11
CA ASN A 278 -15.91 -3.42 25.42
C ASN A 278 -15.07 -4.52 24.75
N ALA A 279 -14.29 -4.10 23.75
CA ALA A 279 -13.27 -4.93 23.10
C ALA A 279 -12.01 -4.12 22.91
N TYR A 280 -10.86 -4.76 23.08
CA TYR A 280 -9.54 -4.21 22.87
C TYR A 280 -8.72 -5.18 22.01
N LEU A 281 -8.22 -4.68 20.88
CA LEU A 281 -7.33 -5.37 19.95
C LEU A 281 -6.00 -4.63 19.92
N ASP A 282 -4.89 -5.36 20.02
CA ASP A 282 -3.54 -4.84 19.84
C ASP A 282 -2.73 -5.84 19.00
N LYS A 283 -2.24 -5.39 17.85
CA LYS A 283 -1.55 -6.22 16.86
C LYS A 283 -0.32 -5.51 16.32
N ASP A 284 0.76 -6.27 16.11
CA ASP A 284 1.84 -5.81 15.26
C ASP A 284 1.39 -5.82 13.79
N LEU A 285 1.69 -4.76 13.07
CA LEU A 285 1.40 -4.58 11.66
C LEU A 285 2.69 -4.37 10.89
N SER A 286 2.93 -5.20 9.88
CA SER A 286 4.03 -5.02 8.91
C SER A 286 3.47 -4.61 7.56
N THR A 287 4.14 -3.68 6.91
CA THR A 287 3.78 -3.19 5.58
C THR A 287 4.92 -3.36 4.60
N ILE A 288 4.61 -3.65 3.34
CA ILE A 288 5.55 -3.63 2.23
C ILE A 288 4.90 -2.83 1.11
N ARG A 289 5.53 -1.72 0.72
CA ARG A 289 5.05 -0.89 -0.37
C ARG A 289 5.42 -1.52 -1.71
N ASP A 290 4.47 -1.56 -2.66
CA ASP A 290 4.70 -2.08 -4.01
C ASP A 290 5.67 -1.19 -4.80
N VAL A 291 6.49 -1.81 -5.65
CA VAL A 291 7.31 -1.09 -6.63
C VAL A 291 6.43 -0.69 -7.82
N ILE A 292 6.37 0.59 -8.11
CA ILE A 292 5.73 1.16 -9.29
C ILE A 292 6.74 2.11 -9.95
N GLY A 293 7.09 1.85 -11.21
CA GLY A 293 8.08 2.64 -11.93
C GLY A 293 9.42 2.71 -11.20
N THR A 294 9.83 3.91 -10.82
CA THR A 294 11.07 4.18 -10.06
C THR A 294 10.91 4.14 -8.55
N SER A 295 9.70 3.82 -8.02
CA SER A 295 9.49 3.72 -6.58
C SER A 295 10.21 2.49 -5.99
N GLU A 296 10.43 2.50 -4.68
CA GLU A 296 11.13 1.43 -3.96
C GLU A 296 10.17 0.63 -3.07
N ALA A 297 10.50 -0.64 -2.80
CA ALA A 297 9.74 -1.54 -1.90
C ALA A 297 10.15 -1.32 -0.44
N GLY A 298 9.72 -0.23 0.17
CA GLY A 298 9.97 0.05 1.58
C GLY A 298 9.20 -0.91 2.50
N ARG A 299 9.86 -1.36 3.57
CA ARG A 299 9.25 -2.19 4.62
C ARG A 299 9.03 -1.35 5.86
N GLY A 300 7.81 -1.39 6.41
CA GLY A 300 7.44 -0.72 7.64
C GLY A 300 6.97 -1.70 8.71
N ASN A 301 7.20 -1.36 9.97
CA ASN A 301 6.63 -2.06 11.12
C ASN A 301 6.00 -1.03 12.04
N THR A 302 4.78 -1.30 12.47
CA THR A 302 3.97 -0.43 13.30
C THR A 302 3.00 -1.24 14.15
N SER A 303 2.18 -0.60 14.99
CA SER A 303 1.08 -1.22 15.72
C SER A 303 -0.26 -0.93 15.05
N LEU A 304 -1.24 -1.81 15.24
CA LEU A 304 -2.64 -1.59 14.89
C LEU A 304 -3.49 -1.88 16.14
N ASN A 305 -4.05 -0.83 16.71
CA ASN A 305 -4.86 -0.88 17.90
C ASN A 305 -6.32 -0.61 17.57
N SER A 306 -7.25 -1.37 18.17
CA SER A 306 -8.67 -1.07 18.07
C SER A 306 -9.33 -1.16 19.43
N ARG A 307 -10.22 -0.20 19.70
CA ARG A 307 -11.05 -0.13 20.91
C ARG A 307 -12.50 0.04 20.48
N SER A 308 -13.37 -0.80 21.03
CA SER A 308 -14.81 -0.68 20.79
C SER A 308 -15.57 -0.77 22.11
N TYR A 309 -16.55 0.09 22.28
CA TYR A 309 -17.42 0.15 23.44
C TYR A 309 -18.86 0.15 22.96
N VAL A 310 -19.73 -0.55 23.66
CA VAL A 310 -21.17 -0.54 23.39
C VAL A 310 -21.95 -0.42 24.68
N SER A 311 -23.02 0.37 24.65
CA SER A 311 -24.05 0.45 25.68
C SER A 311 -25.39 0.26 24.99
N GLU A 312 -26.18 -0.70 25.43
CA GLU A 312 -27.48 -1.09 24.83
C GLU A 312 -28.59 -1.11 25.88
N LEU A 313 -29.70 -0.48 25.57
CA LEU A 313 -30.97 -0.62 26.28
C LEU A 313 -31.94 -1.39 25.38
N SER A 314 -32.59 -2.41 25.92
CA SER A 314 -33.57 -3.19 25.18
C SER A 314 -34.74 -3.59 26.07
N TYR A 315 -35.87 -3.96 25.45
CA TYR A 315 -37.06 -4.43 26.16
C TYR A 315 -37.56 -5.71 25.52
N ALA A 316 -37.64 -6.78 26.30
CA ALA A 316 -38.04 -8.11 25.83
C ALA A 316 -39.47 -8.43 26.21
N PHE A 317 -40.24 -8.90 25.26
CA PHE A 317 -41.59 -9.39 25.47
C PHE A 317 -41.89 -10.61 24.61
N MET A 318 -42.84 -11.44 25.04
CA MET A 318 -43.34 -12.57 24.24
C MET A 318 -44.39 -12.07 23.26
N TYR A 319 -44.10 -12.21 21.95
CA TYR A 319 -45.05 -11.88 20.86
C TYR A 319 -46.08 -13.00 20.67
N LYS A 320 -45.71 -14.23 20.85
CA LYS A 320 -46.52 -15.44 20.93
C LYS A 320 -45.85 -16.37 21.92
N GLU A 321 -46.49 -17.47 22.31
CA GLU A 321 -45.94 -18.39 23.30
C GLU A 321 -44.51 -18.88 23.01
N ASN A 322 -44.10 -18.87 21.74
CA ASN A 322 -42.80 -19.39 21.29
C ASN A 322 -41.87 -18.34 20.70
N THR A 323 -42.24 -17.06 20.69
CA THR A 323 -41.44 -16.00 20.04
C THR A 323 -41.19 -14.83 20.99
N LEU A 324 -39.95 -14.69 21.42
CA LEU A 324 -39.48 -13.53 22.14
C LEU A 324 -39.02 -12.46 21.15
N VAL A 325 -39.46 -11.23 21.32
CA VAL A 325 -39.06 -10.05 20.54
C VAL A 325 -38.41 -9.04 21.48
N ARG A 326 -37.34 -8.45 21.05
CA ARG A 326 -36.53 -7.50 21.84
C ARG A 326 -36.11 -6.31 20.98
N PRO A 327 -36.90 -5.23 20.86
CA PRO A 327 -36.42 -3.97 20.35
C PRO A 327 -35.27 -3.44 21.22
N TYR A 328 -34.30 -2.78 20.56
CA TYR A 328 -33.13 -2.22 21.23
C TYR A 328 -32.72 -0.87 20.65
N PHE A 329 -32.09 -0.09 21.51
CA PHE A 329 -31.30 1.08 21.16
C PHE A 329 -29.92 0.96 21.79
N ALA A 330 -28.88 1.28 21.03
CA ALA A 330 -27.50 1.23 21.53
C ALA A 330 -26.69 2.41 21.05
N LEU A 331 -25.66 2.73 21.82
CA LEU A 331 -24.57 3.62 21.44
C LEU A 331 -23.29 2.78 21.32
N ARG A 332 -22.57 2.94 20.22
CA ARG A 332 -21.29 2.31 19.98
C ARG A 332 -20.22 3.35 19.68
N HIS A 333 -19.07 3.21 20.30
CA HIS A 333 -17.88 3.97 19.96
C HIS A 333 -16.78 3.01 19.51
N THR A 334 -16.16 3.27 18.37
CA THR A 334 -15.03 2.48 17.84
C THR A 334 -13.92 3.42 17.43
N SER A 335 -12.70 3.15 17.90
CA SER A 335 -11.46 3.83 17.51
C SER A 335 -10.47 2.79 16.97
N ILE A 336 -9.82 3.10 15.85
CA ILE A 336 -8.75 2.28 15.28
C ILE A 336 -7.56 3.19 15.05
N GLU A 337 -6.42 2.79 15.58
CA GLU A 337 -5.20 3.59 15.60
C GLU A 337 -4.05 2.77 15.02
N GLN A 338 -3.24 3.41 14.18
CA GLN A 338 -1.97 2.91 13.71
C GLN A 338 -0.90 3.93 14.07
N ASP A 339 0.21 3.47 14.66
CA ASP A 339 1.32 4.35 15.02
C ASP A 339 2.09 4.81 13.78
N ALA A 340 2.74 5.98 13.89
CA ALA A 340 3.67 6.47 12.89
C ALA A 340 4.86 5.52 12.74
N TYR A 341 5.39 5.38 11.52
CA TYR A 341 6.56 4.54 11.27
C TYR A 341 7.39 5.05 10.11
N THR A 342 8.64 4.58 10.03
CA THR A 342 9.55 4.85 8.91
C THR A 342 9.93 3.55 8.24
N GLU A 343 9.97 3.56 6.92
CA GLU A 343 10.39 2.43 6.10
C GLU A 343 11.87 2.09 6.32
N THR A 344 12.20 0.85 6.06
CA THR A 344 13.57 0.31 6.05
C THR A 344 13.80 -0.49 4.77
N GLY A 345 15.09 -0.76 4.46
CA GLY A 345 15.46 -1.60 3.31
C GLY A 345 15.38 -0.90 1.96
N VAL A 346 15.37 0.44 1.93
CA VAL A 346 15.31 1.28 0.73
C VAL A 346 16.33 2.40 0.82
N THR A 347 16.65 3.04 -0.32
CA THR A 347 17.59 4.18 -0.34
C THR A 347 16.93 5.49 0.07
N THR A 348 15.63 5.62 -0.17
CA THR A 348 14.82 6.79 0.18
C THR A 348 13.61 6.35 1.02
N PRO A 349 13.79 6.15 2.34
CA PRO A 349 12.72 5.68 3.21
C PRO A 349 11.61 6.72 3.34
N LEU A 350 10.35 6.27 3.27
CA LEU A 350 9.21 7.10 3.60
C LEU A 350 8.91 7.01 5.10
N THR A 351 8.57 8.16 5.68
CA THR A 351 8.05 8.27 7.05
C THR A 351 6.57 8.58 7.00
N TYR A 352 5.75 7.74 7.61
CA TYR A 352 4.30 7.82 7.65
C TYR A 352 3.82 8.43 8.95
N SER A 353 2.79 9.28 8.87
CA SER A 353 2.08 9.76 10.06
C SER A 353 1.24 8.64 10.69
N ALA A 354 0.96 8.78 11.99
CA ALA A 354 -0.06 7.98 12.65
C ALA A 354 -1.43 8.19 11.99
N LEU A 355 -2.28 7.16 12.04
CA LEU A 355 -3.66 7.18 11.58
C LEU A 355 -4.59 6.92 12.76
N ASN A 356 -5.71 7.60 12.81
CA ASN A 356 -6.70 7.47 13.87
C ASN A 356 -8.12 7.68 13.32
N ASP A 357 -8.81 6.56 13.09
CA ASP A 357 -10.20 6.56 12.64
C ASP A 357 -11.12 6.30 13.83
N ARG A 358 -12.13 7.14 14.00
CA ARG A 358 -13.09 7.07 15.11
C ARG A 358 -14.51 7.24 14.62
N THR A 359 -15.42 6.44 15.19
CA THR A 359 -16.84 6.62 14.98
C THR A 359 -17.60 6.47 16.28
N THR A 360 -18.63 7.27 16.45
CA THR A 360 -19.67 7.09 17.47
C THR A 360 -20.99 6.98 16.75
N SER A 361 -21.69 5.87 16.96
CA SER A 361 -22.92 5.56 16.23
C SER A 361 -24.05 5.23 17.20
N ALA A 362 -25.26 5.62 16.82
CA ALA A 362 -26.51 5.11 17.41
C ALA A 362 -26.97 3.91 16.60
N LEU A 363 -27.38 2.85 17.29
CA LEU A 363 -27.95 1.65 16.68
C LEU A 363 -29.37 1.47 17.19
N MET A 364 -30.27 1.12 16.29
CA MET A 364 -31.63 0.74 16.65
C MET A 364 -32.08 -0.47 15.82
N GLY A 365 -32.86 -1.34 16.44
CA GLY A 365 -33.32 -2.52 15.76
C GLY A 365 -34.15 -3.44 16.63
N VAL A 366 -34.31 -4.66 16.14
CA VAL A 366 -35.09 -5.70 16.81
C VAL A 366 -34.29 -7.02 16.78
N LYS A 367 -34.16 -7.63 17.94
CA LYS A 367 -33.69 -9.02 18.09
C LYS A 367 -34.89 -9.93 18.29
N PHE A 368 -34.78 -11.17 17.82
CA PHE A 368 -35.82 -12.16 18.05
C PHE A 368 -35.20 -13.52 18.45
N LYS A 369 -35.96 -14.29 19.20
CA LYS A 369 -35.72 -15.71 19.48
C LYS A 369 -37.02 -16.47 19.30
N HIS A 370 -37.06 -17.43 18.37
CA HIS A 370 -38.21 -18.24 18.07
C HIS A 370 -37.92 -19.72 18.41
N ALA A 371 -38.70 -20.30 19.32
CA ALA A 371 -38.54 -21.71 19.68
C ALA A 371 -39.11 -22.59 18.55
N LEU A 372 -38.22 -23.32 17.87
CA LEU A 372 -38.62 -24.35 16.87
C LEU A 372 -39.03 -25.65 17.52
N THR A 373 -38.31 -26.02 18.57
CA THR A 373 -38.59 -27.20 19.42
C THR A 373 -38.24 -26.83 20.87
N PRO A 374 -38.57 -27.68 21.86
CA PRO A 374 -38.17 -27.42 23.26
C PRO A 374 -36.65 -27.25 23.46
N LYS A 375 -35.80 -27.71 22.50
CA LYS A 375 -34.35 -27.66 22.58
C LYS A 375 -33.74 -26.73 21.52
N ALA A 376 -34.41 -26.42 20.42
CA ALA A 376 -33.87 -25.66 19.30
C ALA A 376 -34.57 -24.33 19.15
N ASN A 377 -33.79 -23.26 19.02
CA ASN A 377 -34.32 -21.93 18.76
C ASN A 377 -33.62 -21.30 17.54
N LEU A 378 -34.39 -20.60 16.74
CA LEU A 378 -33.89 -19.65 15.74
C LEU A 378 -33.70 -18.31 16.43
N ILE A 379 -32.55 -17.66 16.17
CA ILE A 379 -32.21 -16.33 16.69
C ILE A 379 -31.87 -15.43 15.54
N GLY A 380 -32.03 -14.14 15.70
CA GLY A 380 -31.58 -13.14 14.70
C GLY A 380 -31.85 -11.73 15.14
N SER A 381 -31.33 -10.81 14.34
CA SER A 381 -31.52 -9.37 14.53
C SER A 381 -31.57 -8.65 13.20
N LEU A 382 -32.32 -7.56 13.18
CA LEU A 382 -32.33 -6.56 12.11
C LEU A 382 -32.21 -5.19 12.73
N GLY A 383 -31.33 -4.35 12.19
CA GLY A 383 -31.14 -3.01 12.71
C GLY A 383 -30.47 -2.08 11.72
N VAL A 384 -30.42 -0.84 12.14
CA VAL A 384 -29.72 0.25 11.42
C VAL A 384 -28.79 0.93 12.40
N GLU A 385 -27.61 1.24 11.91
CA GLU A 385 -26.60 2.04 12.59
C GLU A 385 -26.48 3.39 11.91
N GLN A 386 -26.54 4.46 12.70
CA GLN A 386 -26.41 5.85 12.26
C GLN A 386 -25.22 6.49 12.94
N ASP A 387 -24.27 7.02 12.16
CA ASP A 387 -23.17 7.79 12.71
C ASP A 387 -23.66 9.10 13.32
N LEU A 388 -23.28 9.33 14.57
CA LEU A 388 -23.42 10.62 15.25
C LEU A 388 -22.17 11.46 15.07
N ASN A 389 -21.00 10.79 15.00
CA ASN A 389 -19.73 11.40 14.70
C ASN A 389 -18.84 10.36 14.00
N ASN A 390 -18.21 10.77 12.91
CA ASN A 390 -17.27 9.93 12.16
C ASN A 390 -16.08 10.79 11.75
N LYS A 391 -14.88 10.40 12.15
CA LYS A 391 -13.63 11.04 11.79
C LYS A 391 -12.69 9.98 11.22
N THR A 392 -12.13 10.26 10.07
CA THR A 392 -11.12 9.44 9.41
C THR A 392 -9.92 10.30 9.06
N ASP A 393 -8.72 9.75 9.24
CA ASP A 393 -7.49 10.43 8.88
C ASP A 393 -7.10 10.14 7.41
N ARG A 394 -6.15 10.92 6.90
CA ARG A 394 -5.55 10.75 5.58
C ARG A 394 -4.14 10.16 5.75
N LEU A 395 -3.78 9.18 4.91
CA LEU A 395 -2.42 8.66 4.90
C LEU A 395 -1.47 9.72 4.33
N THR A 396 -0.52 10.16 5.13
CA THR A 396 0.53 11.10 4.72
C THR A 396 1.89 10.44 4.85
N ALA A 397 2.77 10.73 3.90
CA ALA A 397 4.14 10.27 3.91
C ALA A 397 5.10 11.41 3.54
N SER A 398 6.30 11.37 4.09
CA SER A 398 7.41 12.25 3.76
C SER A 398 8.65 11.41 3.44
N GLY A 399 9.65 12.01 2.76
CA GLY A 399 10.88 11.34 2.30
C GLY A 399 11.16 11.59 0.82
N VAL A 400 10.12 11.70 0.00
CA VAL A 400 10.21 12.15 -1.40
C VAL A 400 9.45 13.47 -1.52
N SER A 401 10.06 14.47 -2.15
CA SER A 401 9.43 15.78 -2.33
C SER A 401 8.27 15.70 -3.33
N GLY A 402 7.17 16.40 -3.05
CA GLY A 402 5.98 16.44 -3.92
C GLY A 402 4.92 15.39 -3.63
N LEU A 403 5.07 14.56 -2.60
CA LEU A 403 4.01 13.65 -2.15
C LEU A 403 2.84 14.42 -1.56
N THR A 404 1.64 13.91 -1.78
CA THR A 404 0.38 14.41 -1.25
C THR A 404 -0.30 13.37 -0.39
N SER A 405 -1.20 13.81 0.51
CA SER A 405 -1.94 12.90 1.37
C SER A 405 -2.97 12.09 0.59
N GLU A 406 -3.02 10.78 0.83
CA GLU A 406 -4.00 9.87 0.25
C GLU A 406 -5.28 9.81 1.10
N ASN A 407 -6.42 9.74 0.43
CA ASN A 407 -7.68 9.49 1.11
C ASN A 407 -7.75 8.03 1.56
N PHE A 408 -7.62 7.83 2.86
CA PHE A 408 -7.62 6.50 3.46
C PHE A 408 -9.01 5.86 3.49
N SER A 409 -10.07 6.63 3.62
CA SER A 409 -11.41 6.12 3.93
C SER A 409 -12.35 5.98 2.72
N GLY A 410 -12.15 6.70 1.65
CA GLY A 410 -13.08 6.70 0.51
C GLY A 410 -14.44 7.38 0.82
N ASN A 411 -15.52 6.90 0.21
CA ASN A 411 -16.86 7.38 0.46
C ASN A 411 -17.47 6.69 1.68
N LEU A 412 -18.00 7.46 2.62
CA LEU A 412 -18.60 6.95 3.85
C LEU A 412 -20.12 6.93 3.76
N TYR A 413 -20.71 5.82 4.20
CA TYR A 413 -22.15 5.74 4.48
C TYR A 413 -22.38 5.90 5.98
N HIS A 414 -23.06 6.98 6.35
CA HIS A 414 -23.36 7.28 7.75
C HIS A 414 -24.55 6.51 8.30
N THR A 415 -25.40 5.97 7.41
CA THR A 415 -26.52 5.09 7.77
C THR A 415 -26.26 3.72 7.21
N ARG A 416 -26.15 2.71 8.08
CA ARG A 416 -25.67 1.36 7.71
C ARG A 416 -26.62 0.28 8.22
N PRO A 417 -27.01 -0.70 7.39
CA PRO A 417 -27.76 -1.87 7.83
C PRO A 417 -26.85 -2.83 8.62
N VAL A 418 -27.46 -3.51 9.58
CA VAL A 418 -26.87 -4.64 10.30
C VAL A 418 -27.92 -5.73 10.46
N ALA A 419 -27.56 -6.97 10.18
CA ALA A 419 -28.45 -8.11 10.29
C ALA A 419 -27.70 -9.32 10.81
N SER A 420 -28.36 -10.16 11.61
CA SER A 420 -27.85 -11.45 12.01
C SER A 420 -28.91 -12.54 11.92
N LEU A 421 -28.44 -13.77 11.71
CA LEU A 421 -29.28 -14.98 11.75
C LEU A 421 -28.46 -16.12 12.33
N GLY A 422 -29.10 -16.92 13.20
CA GLY A 422 -28.44 -18.02 13.85
C GLY A 422 -29.42 -19.01 14.50
N ALA A 423 -28.85 -20.00 15.15
CA ALA A 423 -29.61 -20.99 15.89
C ALA A 423 -28.91 -21.39 17.18
N THR A 424 -29.69 -21.82 18.16
CA THR A 424 -29.17 -22.42 19.38
C THR A 424 -29.81 -23.79 19.61
N TYR A 425 -29.04 -24.73 20.15
CA TYR A 425 -29.49 -26.06 20.49
C TYR A 425 -29.10 -26.43 21.93
N ASP A 426 -30.07 -26.58 22.80
CA ASP A 426 -29.88 -26.98 24.19
C ASP A 426 -29.71 -28.52 24.27
N ILE A 427 -28.47 -28.99 24.38
CA ILE A 427 -28.12 -30.42 24.50
C ILE A 427 -28.68 -30.93 25.82
N THR A 428 -28.40 -30.20 26.90
CA THR A 428 -28.92 -30.36 28.23
C THR A 428 -29.40 -29.02 28.81
N LYS A 429 -29.86 -28.97 30.04
CA LYS A 429 -30.21 -27.71 30.72
C LYS A 429 -28.98 -26.82 30.96
N THR A 430 -27.77 -27.41 30.99
CA THR A 430 -26.49 -26.73 31.27
C THR A 430 -25.50 -26.79 30.11
N GLN A 431 -25.93 -27.25 28.92
CA GLN A 431 -25.05 -27.38 27.76
C GLN A 431 -25.79 -26.89 26.49
N ARG A 432 -25.20 -25.98 25.78
CA ARG A 432 -25.76 -25.38 24.56
C ARG A 432 -24.73 -25.28 23.46
N LEU A 433 -25.12 -25.62 22.24
CA LEU A 433 -24.44 -25.27 21.01
C LEU A 433 -25.16 -24.06 20.39
N ALA A 434 -24.40 -23.08 19.95
CA ALA A 434 -24.93 -21.88 19.24
C ALA A 434 -24.11 -21.57 18.00
N GLY A 435 -24.77 -21.08 16.96
CA GLY A 435 -24.13 -20.56 15.76
C GLY A 435 -24.87 -19.34 15.24
N GLU A 436 -24.15 -18.33 14.78
CA GLU A 436 -24.72 -17.08 14.26
C GLU A 436 -23.85 -16.55 13.14
N VAL A 437 -24.48 -15.98 12.13
CA VAL A 437 -23.84 -15.17 11.09
C VAL A 437 -24.37 -13.75 11.23
N LEU A 438 -23.45 -12.78 11.30
CA LEU A 438 -23.73 -11.35 11.31
C LEU A 438 -23.17 -10.71 10.05
N VAL A 439 -23.97 -9.88 9.40
CA VAL A 439 -23.55 -9.05 8.25
C VAL A 439 -23.80 -7.60 8.61
N GLN A 440 -22.78 -6.76 8.38
CA GLN A 440 -22.86 -5.34 8.65
C GLN A 440 -22.07 -4.53 7.62
N GLN A 441 -22.51 -3.33 7.33
CA GLN A 441 -21.72 -2.34 6.61
C GLN A 441 -20.79 -1.62 7.58
N LEU A 442 -19.52 -1.43 7.17
CA LEU A 442 -18.46 -0.94 8.06
C LEU A 442 -18.42 0.58 8.14
N PRO A 443 -18.00 1.18 9.29
CA PRO A 443 -18.13 2.62 9.54
C PRO A 443 -17.12 3.48 8.79
N PHE A 444 -15.96 2.95 8.43
CA PHE A 444 -14.88 3.73 7.85
C PHE A 444 -14.79 3.60 6.33
N GLN A 445 -15.69 2.82 5.75
CA GLN A 445 -15.80 2.62 4.30
C GLN A 445 -17.18 2.09 3.93
N SER A 446 -17.51 2.22 2.64
CA SER A 446 -18.73 1.67 2.06
C SER A 446 -18.64 0.17 1.75
N THR A 447 -17.87 -0.58 2.53
CA THR A 447 -17.73 -2.03 2.35
C THR A 447 -18.54 -2.80 3.39
N ALA A 448 -18.99 -3.98 3.03
CA ALA A 448 -19.66 -4.90 3.93
C ALA A 448 -18.67 -5.91 4.53
N GLY A 449 -18.97 -6.34 5.73
CA GLY A 449 -18.27 -7.44 6.37
C GLY A 449 -19.25 -8.47 6.91
N ALA A 450 -18.83 -9.71 6.93
CA ALA A 450 -19.60 -10.82 7.50
C ALA A 450 -18.75 -11.55 8.56
N THR A 451 -19.40 -11.98 9.63
CA THR A 451 -18.79 -12.80 10.67
C THR A 451 -19.68 -13.98 10.99
N ALA A 452 -19.12 -15.17 10.92
CA ALA A 452 -19.72 -16.40 11.41
C ALA A 452 -19.06 -16.79 12.73
N TYR A 453 -19.88 -17.18 13.71
CA TYR A 453 -19.43 -17.61 15.02
C TYR A 453 -20.18 -18.85 15.45
N VAL A 454 -19.44 -19.85 15.93
CA VAL A 454 -20.01 -21.09 16.50
C VAL A 454 -19.37 -21.33 17.85
N ASN A 455 -20.17 -21.61 18.86
CA ASN A 455 -19.64 -21.84 20.19
C ASN A 455 -20.45 -22.90 20.95
N TYR A 456 -19.76 -23.54 21.87
CA TYR A 456 -20.32 -24.48 22.85
C TYR A 456 -20.21 -23.85 24.24
N MET A 457 -21.32 -23.84 24.96
CA MET A 457 -21.44 -23.28 26.32
C MET A 457 -21.73 -24.36 27.34
N ILE A 458 -21.10 -24.23 28.51
CA ILE A 458 -21.38 -25.09 29.70
C ILE A 458 -21.64 -24.17 30.89
N GLY A 459 -22.75 -24.41 31.59
CA GLY A 459 -23.10 -23.80 32.87
C GLY A 459 -22.72 -24.73 34.04
N PHE A 460 -22.25 -24.12 35.11
CA PHE A 460 -21.85 -24.78 36.36
C PHE A 460 -22.60 -24.21 37.56
#